data_acd26fd308e5f9e0618034108b3903e2
#
_entry.id   acd26fd308e5f9e0618034108b3903e2
#
_cell.length_a   1.000
_cell.length_b   1.000
_cell.length_c   1.000
_cell.angle_alpha   90.00
_cell.angle_beta   90.00
_cell.angle_gamma   90.00
#
_symmetry.space_group_name_H-M   'P 1'
#
loop_
_entity.id
_entity.type
_entity.pdbx_description
1 polymer ?
#
loop_
_entity_poly.entity_id
_entity_poly.type
_entity_poly.pdbx_seq_one_letter_code
_entity_poly.pdbx_strand_id
1 'polypeptide(L)'
;FRMEKSGAQVTVSDINEDMLEVGMDRAMKRGIDTLIWSPQNAETLTFPDKHFDAYTIAFGIRNVTDIPAALKEAYRVLRYGGRFYCLEFSTVEWPGLAQAYDVYSERLVPKLGKAIAGDEDSYRYLVESIRRFPDMQNFKRMIGEAGFVQTKVEPIMGGLVAIHSGWKV
;
A
#
# COMPACT_ATOMS: atom_id res chain seq x y z
N PHE A 1 -5.65 -11.03 -8.15
CA PHE A 1 -6.62 -11.92 -8.80
C PHE A 1 -7.76 -11.21 -9.55
N ARG A 2 -8.30 -10.06 -9.05
CA ARG A 2 -9.40 -9.35 -9.78
C ARG A 2 -8.90 -8.65 -11.04
N MET A 3 -7.71 -8.08 -11.02
CA MET A 3 -7.12 -7.40 -12.20
C MET A 3 -6.79 -8.41 -13.31
N GLU A 4 -6.28 -9.58 -12.95
CA GLU A 4 -6.04 -10.67 -13.91
C GLU A 4 -7.33 -11.07 -14.63
N LYS A 5 -8.46 -11.21 -13.91
CA LYS A 5 -9.77 -11.53 -14.49
C LYS A 5 -10.27 -10.49 -15.50
N SER A 6 -9.78 -9.26 -15.47
CA SER A 6 -10.08 -8.23 -16.48
C SER A 6 -9.20 -8.31 -17.74
N GLY A 7 -8.34 -9.33 -17.84
CA GLY A 7 -7.42 -9.52 -18.98
C GLY A 7 -6.10 -8.76 -18.85
N ALA A 8 -5.83 -8.16 -17.67
CA ALA A 8 -4.55 -7.49 -17.45
C ALA A 8 -3.44 -8.50 -17.17
N GLN A 9 -2.26 -8.27 -17.75
CA GLN A 9 -1.04 -8.95 -17.33
C GLN A 9 -0.59 -8.34 -16.00
N VAL A 10 -0.54 -9.14 -14.94
CA VAL A 10 -0.28 -8.67 -13.58
C VAL A 10 1.06 -9.21 -13.09
N THR A 11 1.94 -8.30 -12.68
CA THR A 11 3.14 -8.62 -11.90
C THR A 11 2.84 -8.36 -10.43
N VAL A 12 3.05 -9.38 -9.60
CA VAL A 12 2.92 -9.30 -8.14
C VAL A 12 4.32 -9.23 -7.56
N SER A 13 4.55 -8.22 -6.72
CA SER A 13 5.86 -8.02 -6.09
C SER A 13 5.72 -7.73 -4.59
N ASP A 14 6.68 -8.20 -3.84
CA ASP A 14 6.89 -7.92 -2.43
C ASP A 14 8.40 -8.01 -2.14
N ILE A 15 8.89 -7.34 -1.11
CA ILE A 15 10.26 -7.49 -0.64
C ILE A 15 10.44 -8.80 0.16
N ASN A 16 9.36 -9.31 0.74
CA ASN A 16 9.34 -10.55 1.51
C ASN A 16 8.97 -11.73 0.59
N GLU A 17 9.94 -12.60 0.34
CA GLU A 17 9.77 -13.78 -0.51
C GLU A 17 8.75 -14.78 0.07
N ASP A 18 8.67 -14.94 1.40
CA ASP A 18 7.68 -15.82 2.03
C ASP A 18 6.24 -15.35 1.72
N MET A 19 6.02 -14.03 1.65
CA MET A 19 4.72 -13.48 1.27
C MET A 19 4.39 -13.75 -0.20
N LEU A 20 5.39 -13.75 -1.08
CA LEU A 20 5.21 -14.13 -2.48
C LEU A 20 4.87 -15.62 -2.60
N GLU A 21 5.55 -16.50 -1.87
CA GLU A 21 5.27 -17.94 -1.84
C GLU A 21 3.83 -18.24 -1.40
N VAL A 22 3.37 -17.60 -0.32
CA VAL A 22 1.97 -17.69 0.13
C VAL A 22 1.01 -17.20 -0.96
N GLY A 23 1.39 -16.15 -1.69
CA GLY A 23 0.62 -15.62 -2.82
C GLY A 23 0.54 -16.61 -3.97
N MET A 24 1.66 -17.24 -4.35
CA MET A 24 1.76 -18.26 -5.38
C MET A 24 0.90 -19.49 -5.05
N ASP A 25 0.99 -20.00 -3.83
CA ASP A 25 0.15 -21.09 -3.36
C ASP A 25 -1.35 -20.81 -3.48
N ARG A 26 -1.75 -19.58 -3.13
CA ARG A 26 -3.14 -19.15 -3.25
C ARG A 26 -3.60 -19.01 -4.70
N ALA A 27 -2.71 -18.58 -5.60
CA ALA A 27 -2.99 -18.50 -7.03
C ALA A 27 -3.16 -19.90 -7.61
N MET A 28 -2.25 -20.81 -7.30
CA MET A 28 -2.29 -22.23 -7.74
C MET A 28 -3.59 -22.91 -7.29
N LYS A 29 -3.99 -22.77 -6.03
CA LYS A 29 -5.24 -23.32 -5.49
C LYS A 29 -6.48 -22.79 -6.19
N ARG A 30 -6.39 -21.67 -6.90
CA ARG A 30 -7.47 -21.03 -7.66
C ARG A 30 -7.38 -21.27 -9.16
N GLY A 31 -6.37 -22.05 -9.62
CA GLY A 31 -6.12 -22.30 -11.04
C GLY A 31 -5.67 -21.04 -11.80
N ILE A 32 -4.98 -20.10 -11.13
CA ILE A 32 -4.46 -18.86 -11.72
C ILE A 32 -2.96 -19.03 -11.92
N ASP A 33 -2.52 -19.13 -13.17
CA ASP A 33 -1.15 -19.35 -13.60
C ASP A 33 -0.57 -18.19 -14.45
N THR A 34 -1.37 -17.15 -14.68
CA THR A 34 -1.04 -16.01 -15.54
C THR A 34 -0.30 -14.88 -14.83
N LEU A 35 -0.11 -15.00 -13.50
CA LEU A 35 0.57 -13.99 -12.70
C LEU A 35 2.09 -14.11 -12.78
N ILE A 36 2.76 -12.98 -12.94
CA ILE A 36 4.23 -12.90 -12.84
C ILE A 36 4.58 -12.56 -11.40
N TRP A 37 5.49 -13.30 -10.79
CA TRP A 37 5.94 -13.09 -9.41
C TRP A 37 7.39 -12.61 -9.41
N SER A 38 7.67 -11.53 -8.68
CA SER A 38 9.00 -10.93 -8.68
C SER A 38 9.31 -10.31 -7.31
N PRO A 39 10.33 -10.80 -6.59
CA PRO A 39 10.78 -10.14 -5.37
C PRO A 39 11.39 -8.78 -5.71
N GLN A 40 10.86 -7.72 -5.09
CA GLN A 40 11.26 -6.34 -5.38
C GLN A 40 11.24 -5.48 -4.11
N ASN A 41 12.23 -4.60 -4.01
CA ASN A 41 12.17 -3.47 -3.09
C ASN A 41 11.51 -2.28 -3.80
N ALA A 42 10.43 -1.74 -3.21
CA ALA A 42 9.69 -0.62 -3.79
C ALA A 42 10.53 0.65 -3.94
N GLU A 43 11.61 0.79 -3.17
CA GLU A 43 12.54 1.93 -3.23
C GLU A 43 13.57 1.82 -4.36
N THR A 44 13.76 0.61 -4.91
CA THR A 44 14.77 0.31 -5.94
C THR A 44 14.28 -0.80 -6.86
N LEU A 45 13.26 -0.52 -7.67
CA LEU A 45 12.66 -1.51 -8.56
C LEU A 45 13.61 -1.88 -9.71
N THR A 46 13.74 -3.17 -10.01
CA THR A 46 14.56 -3.66 -11.12
C THR A 46 13.85 -3.59 -12.47
N PHE A 47 12.60 -3.16 -12.51
CA PHE A 47 11.83 -3.04 -13.75
C PHE A 47 12.32 -1.86 -14.62
N PRO A 48 12.20 -1.98 -15.95
CA PRO A 48 12.53 -0.87 -16.86
C PRO A 48 11.65 0.36 -16.66
N ASP A 49 12.13 1.50 -17.13
CA ASP A 49 11.34 2.72 -17.21
C ASP A 49 10.13 2.52 -18.12
N LYS A 50 9.00 3.16 -17.78
CA LYS A 50 7.80 3.22 -18.64
C LYS A 50 7.28 1.84 -19.06
N HIS A 51 7.32 0.89 -18.15
CA HIS A 51 6.96 -0.50 -18.40
C HIS A 51 5.48 -0.81 -18.12
N PHE A 52 4.90 -0.23 -17.08
CA PHE A 52 3.57 -0.57 -16.59
C PHE A 52 2.52 0.48 -16.94
N ASP A 53 1.27 0.03 -17.14
CA ASP A 53 0.08 0.87 -17.32
C ASP A 53 -0.47 1.38 -15.98
N ALA A 54 -0.36 0.55 -14.96
CA ALA A 54 -0.82 0.85 -13.61
C ALA A 54 0.15 0.31 -12.58
N TYR A 55 0.32 1.06 -11.51
CA TYR A 55 1.05 0.65 -10.30
C TYR A 55 0.10 0.73 -9.12
N THR A 56 -0.06 -0.37 -8.40
CA THR A 56 -0.92 -0.41 -7.22
C THR A 56 -0.15 -0.91 -6.02
N ILE A 57 -0.31 -0.27 -4.87
CA ILE A 57 0.23 -0.70 -3.59
C ILE A 57 -0.86 -0.63 -2.53
N ALA A 58 -1.01 -1.69 -1.73
CA ALA A 58 -2.01 -1.74 -0.66
C ALA A 58 -1.37 -2.20 0.64
N PHE A 59 -1.49 -1.37 1.68
CA PHE A 59 -1.00 -1.63 3.04
C PHE A 59 0.50 -1.97 3.12
N GLY A 60 1.28 -1.44 2.18
CA GLY A 60 2.71 -1.71 2.05
C GLY A 60 3.59 -0.47 2.16
N ILE A 61 3.14 0.67 1.62
CA ILE A 61 4.01 1.84 1.49
C ILE A 61 4.41 2.47 2.84
N ARG A 62 3.61 2.28 3.90
CA ARG A 62 3.97 2.74 5.25
C ARG A 62 5.19 2.01 5.84
N ASN A 63 5.55 0.86 5.27
CA ASN A 63 6.65 0.01 5.75
C ASN A 63 7.96 0.28 4.99
N VAL A 64 7.96 1.10 3.93
CA VAL A 64 9.19 1.48 3.23
C VAL A 64 10.00 2.47 4.07
N THR A 65 11.31 2.44 3.93
CA THR A 65 12.21 3.35 4.67
C THR A 65 12.18 4.75 4.09
N ASP A 66 12.15 4.87 2.76
CA ASP A 66 12.13 6.13 2.01
C ASP A 66 10.91 6.19 1.08
N ILE A 67 9.80 6.75 1.60
CA ILE A 67 8.56 6.92 0.83
C ILE A 67 8.78 7.75 -0.45
N PRO A 68 9.49 8.91 -0.44
CA PRO A 68 9.85 9.63 -1.64
C PRO A 68 10.56 8.79 -2.69
N ALA A 69 11.51 7.93 -2.31
CA ALA A 69 12.20 7.04 -3.23
C ALA A 69 11.23 6.03 -3.86
N ALA A 70 10.38 5.40 -3.05
CA ALA A 70 9.37 4.45 -3.54
C ALA A 70 8.37 5.11 -4.51
N LEU A 71 7.94 6.36 -4.24
CA LEU A 71 7.05 7.10 -5.13
C LEU A 71 7.74 7.47 -6.46
N LYS A 72 9.04 7.84 -6.43
CA LYS A 72 9.82 8.10 -7.64
C LYS A 72 10.00 6.85 -8.49
N GLU A 73 10.24 5.69 -7.87
CA GLU A 73 10.32 4.41 -8.56
C GLU A 73 8.97 4.02 -9.20
N ALA A 74 7.86 4.18 -8.45
CA ALA A 74 6.53 3.97 -9.00
C ALA A 74 6.27 4.89 -10.20
N TYR A 75 6.68 6.15 -10.13
CA TYR A 75 6.60 7.08 -11.26
C TYR A 75 7.49 6.64 -12.43
N ARG A 76 8.74 6.24 -12.17
CA ARG A 76 9.69 5.82 -13.19
C ARG A 76 9.16 4.66 -14.02
N VAL A 77 8.69 3.61 -13.35
CA VAL A 77 8.25 2.37 -14.02
C VAL A 77 6.91 2.50 -14.74
N LEU A 78 6.09 3.51 -14.41
CA LEU A 78 4.85 3.78 -15.13
C LEU A 78 5.13 4.44 -16.48
N ARG A 79 4.39 4.05 -17.51
CA ARG A 79 4.40 4.74 -18.80
C ARG A 79 3.61 6.06 -18.73
N TYR A 80 3.79 6.92 -19.72
CA TYR A 80 2.94 8.10 -19.87
C TYR A 80 1.47 7.68 -20.06
N GLY A 81 0.54 8.36 -19.37
CA GLY A 81 -0.86 7.94 -19.25
C GLY A 81 -1.09 6.83 -18.21
N GLY A 82 -0.03 6.36 -17.57
CA GLY A 82 -0.11 5.36 -16.51
C GLY A 82 -0.66 5.92 -15.20
N ARG A 83 -1.22 5.04 -14.37
CA ARG A 83 -1.90 5.41 -13.11
C ARG A 83 -1.23 4.78 -11.90
N PHE A 84 -1.08 5.59 -10.88
CA PHE A 84 -0.69 5.17 -9.53
C PHE A 84 -1.91 5.10 -8.63
N TYR A 85 -2.01 4.02 -7.84
CA TYR A 85 -3.01 3.86 -6.78
C TYR A 85 -2.35 3.33 -5.52
N CYS A 86 -2.65 3.98 -4.41
CA CYS A 86 -2.21 3.53 -3.08
C CYS A 86 -3.41 3.46 -2.15
N LEU A 87 -3.65 2.27 -1.58
CA LEU A 87 -4.60 2.06 -0.49
C LEU A 87 -3.80 1.90 0.80
N GLU A 88 -4.01 2.79 1.76
CA GLU A 88 -3.25 2.73 3.02
C GLU A 88 -4.09 3.21 4.21
N PHE A 89 -3.70 2.79 5.39
CA PHE A 89 -4.24 3.35 6.63
C PHE A 89 -3.96 4.84 6.71
N SER A 90 -4.87 5.55 7.35
CA SER A 90 -4.77 6.99 7.54
C SER A 90 -5.28 7.41 8.91
N THR A 91 -5.15 8.68 9.23
CA THR A 91 -5.64 9.25 10.48
C THR A 91 -7.13 9.56 10.37
N VAL A 92 -7.90 9.13 11.38
CA VAL A 92 -9.33 9.42 11.46
C VAL A 92 -9.54 10.93 11.66
N GLU A 93 -10.19 11.59 10.71
CA GLU A 93 -10.41 13.05 10.74
C GLU A 93 -11.68 13.47 11.51
N TRP A 94 -12.48 12.53 11.99
CA TRP A 94 -13.73 12.84 12.69
C TRP A 94 -13.46 13.29 14.13
N PRO A 95 -13.83 14.52 14.49
CA PRO A 95 -13.71 15.01 15.87
C PRO A 95 -14.45 14.09 16.86
N GLY A 96 -13.77 13.68 17.92
CA GLY A 96 -14.29 12.75 18.92
C GLY A 96 -14.08 11.26 18.61
N LEU A 97 -14.07 10.85 17.35
CA LEU A 97 -13.75 9.46 16.96
C LEU A 97 -12.23 9.21 16.99
N ALA A 98 -11.43 10.22 16.67
CA ALA A 98 -9.97 10.13 16.70
C ALA A 98 -9.45 9.76 18.10
N GLN A 99 -9.96 10.43 19.16
CA GLN A 99 -9.57 10.13 20.55
C GLN A 99 -10.01 8.73 20.98
N ALA A 100 -11.22 8.31 20.62
CA ALA A 100 -11.72 6.97 20.91
C ALA A 100 -10.92 5.90 20.14
N TYR A 101 -10.55 6.19 18.90
CA TYR A 101 -9.70 5.31 18.07
C TYR A 101 -8.29 5.20 18.62
N ASP A 102 -7.70 6.28 19.11
CA ASP A 102 -6.37 6.27 19.73
C ASP A 102 -6.34 5.36 20.96
N VAL A 103 -7.31 5.50 21.86
CA VAL A 103 -7.45 4.63 23.03
C VAL A 103 -7.68 3.17 22.63
N TYR A 104 -8.53 2.92 21.63
CA TYR A 104 -8.80 1.60 21.09
C TYR A 104 -7.53 0.98 20.50
N SER A 105 -6.84 1.72 19.62
CA SER A 105 -5.65 1.22 18.92
C SER A 105 -4.46 0.99 19.86
N GLU A 106 -4.27 1.84 20.88
CA GLU A 106 -3.16 1.71 21.81
C GLU A 106 -3.35 0.61 22.86
N ARG A 107 -4.57 0.48 23.37
CA ARG A 107 -4.83 -0.35 24.55
C ARG A 107 -5.55 -1.66 24.25
N LEU A 108 -6.43 -1.64 23.24
CA LEU A 108 -7.28 -2.79 22.98
C LEU A 108 -6.74 -3.66 21.84
N VAL A 109 -6.26 -3.06 20.75
CA VAL A 109 -5.77 -3.81 19.58
C VAL A 109 -4.57 -4.70 19.91
N PRO A 110 -3.51 -4.25 20.62
CA PRO A 110 -2.41 -5.13 21.00
C PRO A 110 -2.83 -6.27 21.94
N LYS A 111 -3.74 -6.00 22.89
CA LYS A 111 -4.26 -7.04 23.80
C LYS A 111 -5.11 -8.07 23.08
N LEU A 112 -5.92 -7.64 22.10
CA LEU A 112 -6.68 -8.54 21.24
C LEU A 112 -5.74 -9.36 20.34
N GLY A 113 -4.69 -8.73 19.79
CA GLY A 113 -3.65 -9.40 19.03
C GLY A 113 -3.00 -10.54 19.83
N LYS A 114 -2.62 -10.26 21.05
CA LYS A 114 -2.08 -11.27 21.98
C LYS A 114 -3.08 -12.39 22.29
N ALA A 115 -4.35 -12.04 22.53
CA ALA A 115 -5.38 -13.01 22.90
C ALA A 115 -5.84 -13.90 21.73
N ILE A 116 -5.83 -13.37 20.49
CA ILE A 116 -6.38 -14.04 19.31
C ILE A 116 -5.27 -14.68 18.46
N ALA A 117 -4.17 -13.98 18.26
CA ALA A 117 -3.08 -14.37 17.36
C ALA A 117 -1.77 -14.73 18.10
N GLY A 118 -1.67 -14.48 19.40
CA GLY A 118 -0.45 -14.71 20.18
C GLY A 118 0.71 -13.75 19.86
N ASP A 119 0.45 -12.70 19.07
CA ASP A 119 1.46 -11.79 18.54
C ASP A 119 1.14 -10.32 18.86
N GLU A 120 1.55 -9.89 20.04
CA GLU A 120 1.38 -8.49 20.50
C GLU A 120 2.30 -7.52 19.73
N ASP A 121 3.50 -7.98 19.35
CA ASP A 121 4.53 -7.12 18.78
C ASP A 121 4.17 -6.70 17.34
N SER A 122 3.64 -7.60 16.52
CA SER A 122 3.14 -7.27 15.18
C SER A 122 1.99 -6.25 15.22
N TYR A 123 1.11 -6.34 16.21
CA TYR A 123 0.02 -5.37 16.37
C TYR A 123 0.51 -4.02 16.88
N ARG A 124 1.52 -4.00 17.77
CA ARG A 124 2.17 -2.77 18.22
C ARG A 124 2.86 -2.09 17.03
N TYR A 125 3.63 -2.85 16.25
CA TYR A 125 4.25 -2.36 15.03
C TYR A 125 3.22 -1.76 14.05
N LEU A 126 2.07 -2.41 13.85
CA LEU A 126 0.99 -1.90 12.99
C LEU A 126 0.53 -0.52 13.47
N VAL A 127 0.22 -0.36 14.75
CA VAL A 127 -0.24 0.93 15.30
C VAL A 127 0.83 2.01 15.15
N GLU A 128 2.10 1.68 15.44
CA GLU A 128 3.20 2.61 15.32
C GLU A 128 3.48 3.01 13.87
N SER A 129 3.41 2.07 12.92
CA SER A 129 3.62 2.35 11.50
C SER A 129 2.52 3.24 10.93
N ILE A 130 1.25 3.04 11.34
CA ILE A 130 0.14 3.92 10.97
C ILE A 130 0.36 5.35 11.48
N ARG A 131 0.81 5.51 12.73
CA ARG A 131 1.05 6.83 13.34
C ARG A 131 2.21 7.59 12.71
N ARG A 132 3.23 6.89 12.26
CA ARG A 132 4.38 7.49 11.57
C ARG A 132 4.10 7.84 10.11
N PHE A 133 3.06 7.21 9.54
CA PHE A 133 2.70 7.46 8.14
C PHE A 133 2.15 8.88 7.98
N PRO A 134 2.46 9.60 6.89
CA PRO A 134 1.93 10.92 6.62
C PRO A 134 0.40 10.93 6.59
N ASP A 135 -0.20 12.03 7.04
CA ASP A 135 -1.65 12.23 6.86
C ASP A 135 -2.02 12.30 5.38
N MET A 136 -3.33 12.22 5.10
CA MET A 136 -3.87 12.15 3.74
C MET A 136 -3.38 13.29 2.83
N GLN A 137 -3.32 14.52 3.33
CA GLN A 137 -2.96 15.68 2.52
C GLN A 137 -1.45 15.75 2.29
N ASN A 138 -0.65 15.43 3.31
CA ASN A 138 0.80 15.34 3.18
C ASN A 138 1.19 14.22 2.21
N PHE A 139 0.59 13.04 2.33
CA PHE A 139 0.89 11.95 1.41
C PHE A 139 0.46 12.26 -0.04
N LYS A 140 -0.71 12.89 -0.23
CA LYS A 140 -1.14 13.42 -1.54
C LYS A 140 -0.11 14.41 -2.12
N ARG A 141 0.43 15.33 -1.29
CA ARG A 141 1.48 16.26 -1.71
C ARG A 141 2.75 15.54 -2.14
N MET A 142 3.20 14.53 -1.37
CA MET A 142 4.38 13.72 -1.71
C MET A 142 4.21 12.99 -3.05
N ILE A 143 3.01 12.49 -3.36
CA ILE A 143 2.70 11.90 -4.67
C ILE A 143 2.89 12.96 -5.78
N GLY A 144 2.40 14.19 -5.58
CA GLY A 144 2.62 15.29 -6.52
C GLY A 144 4.11 15.67 -6.69
N GLU A 145 4.86 15.70 -5.59
CA GLU A 145 6.31 15.97 -5.61
C GLU A 145 7.13 14.88 -6.34
N ALA A 146 6.63 13.65 -6.37
CA ALA A 146 7.23 12.57 -7.16
C ALA A 146 6.99 12.71 -8.68
N GLY A 147 6.15 13.67 -9.10
CA GLY A 147 5.88 13.98 -10.51
C GLY A 147 4.47 13.63 -10.98
N PHE A 148 3.65 13.00 -10.14
CA PHE A 148 2.28 12.68 -10.53
C PHE A 148 1.40 13.94 -10.57
N VAL A 149 0.51 13.99 -11.55
CA VAL A 149 -0.49 15.06 -11.68
C VAL A 149 -1.90 14.55 -11.36
N GLN A 150 -2.86 15.47 -11.23
CA GLN A 150 -4.25 15.16 -10.89
C GLN A 150 -4.37 14.25 -9.65
N THR A 151 -3.51 14.50 -8.66
CA THR A 151 -3.49 13.72 -7.42
C THR A 151 -4.79 13.86 -6.67
N LYS A 152 -5.37 12.72 -6.26
CA LYS A 152 -6.61 12.65 -5.49
C LYS A 152 -6.41 11.81 -4.24
N VAL A 153 -7.22 12.09 -3.24
CA VAL A 153 -7.40 11.26 -2.04
C VAL A 153 -8.88 11.05 -1.79
N GLU A 154 -9.25 9.80 -1.57
CA GLU A 154 -10.62 9.39 -1.28
C GLU A 154 -10.62 8.66 0.07
N PRO A 155 -11.13 9.30 1.15
CA PRO A 155 -11.23 8.66 2.45
C PRO A 155 -12.30 7.58 2.43
N ILE A 156 -12.01 6.45 3.10
CA ILE A 156 -12.91 5.32 3.27
C ILE A 156 -13.09 5.08 4.77
N MET A 157 -14.28 4.61 5.17
CA MET A 157 -14.61 4.29 6.57
C MET A 157 -14.30 5.46 7.53
N GLY A 158 -14.70 6.69 7.15
CA GLY A 158 -14.49 7.88 8.01
C GLY A 158 -13.03 8.33 8.12
N GLY A 159 -12.18 7.97 7.15
CA GLY A 159 -10.76 8.32 7.13
C GLY A 159 -9.83 7.29 7.73
N LEU A 160 -10.34 6.14 8.22
CA LEU A 160 -9.51 5.05 8.73
C LEU A 160 -8.55 4.51 7.67
N VAL A 161 -9.00 4.51 6.41
CA VAL A 161 -8.25 4.11 5.22
C VAL A 161 -8.49 5.16 4.15
N ALA A 162 -7.50 5.39 3.29
CA ALA A 162 -7.64 6.29 2.15
C ALA A 162 -7.07 5.66 0.87
N ILE A 163 -7.73 5.92 -0.26
CA ILE A 163 -7.18 5.65 -1.58
C ILE A 163 -6.57 6.94 -2.12
N HIS A 164 -5.29 6.90 -2.39
CA HIS A 164 -4.57 7.95 -3.11
C HIS A 164 -4.36 7.54 -4.55
N SER A 165 -4.44 8.48 -5.47
CA SER A 165 -4.18 8.23 -6.89
C SER A 165 -3.49 9.40 -7.56
N GLY A 166 -2.81 9.11 -8.68
CA GLY A 166 -2.18 10.11 -9.51
C GLY A 166 -1.92 9.57 -10.92
N TRP A 167 -1.68 10.48 -11.86
CA TRP A 167 -1.37 10.17 -13.25
C TRP A 167 0.05 10.57 -13.59
N LYS A 168 0.71 9.77 -14.42
CA LYS A 168 1.94 10.16 -15.10
C LYS A 168 1.59 10.73 -16.47
N VAL A 169 1.97 11.98 -16.73
CA VAL A 169 1.78 12.67 -18.01
C VAL A 169 3.11 13.11 -18.59
#